data_b276f4af8f7308fb9aede2a7b309b012
#
_entry.id   b276f4af8f7308fb9aede2a7b309b012
#
_cell.length_a   1.000
_cell.length_b   1.000
_cell.length_c   1.000
_cell.angle_alpha   90.00
_cell.angle_beta   90.00
_cell.angle_gamma   90.00
#
_symmetry.space_group_name_H-M   'P 1'
#
loop_
_entity.id
_entity.type
_entity.pdbx_description
1 polymer ?
#
loop_
_entity_poly.entity_id
_entity_poly.type
_entity_poly.pdbx_seq_one_letter_code
_entity_poly.pdbx_strand_id
1 'polypeptide(L)'
;DKQIRALYGRKFAQFPPQGTCADDSFFAVKSTPEERPARLYMGVMGVGATFTTTLIRVYAAWLFASRYLIDKGYSDKAIDNFWTLTGYFNSIRELGGAQTQVVDDIQSRYQYLKDKKFADFNPKFTGNNKYEYSEELTSRMTNDQISDIIQTRLKVPYTSEKGEDVPFDFILASNMISVGVD
;
A
#
# COMPACT_ATOMS: atom_id res chain seq x y z
N ASP A 1 33.02 19.29 3.03
CA ASP A 1 34.50 19.30 3.05
C ASP A 1 35.09 20.01 4.26
N LYS A 2 34.73 21.26 4.54
CA LYS A 2 35.27 22.04 5.66
C LYS A 2 35.08 21.37 7.02
N GLN A 3 33.88 20.82 7.28
CA GLN A 3 33.56 20.16 8.56
C GLN A 3 34.38 18.90 8.77
N ILE A 4 34.48 18.04 7.75
CA ILE A 4 35.24 16.78 7.84
C ILE A 4 36.72 17.05 8.00
N ARG A 5 37.23 18.06 7.27
CA ARG A 5 38.62 18.48 7.42
C ARG A 5 38.93 19.05 8.80
N ALA A 6 37.99 19.84 9.36
CA ALA A 6 38.12 20.39 10.71
C ALA A 6 38.09 19.31 11.80
N LEU A 7 37.24 18.27 11.65
CA LEU A 7 37.11 17.18 12.60
C LEU A 7 38.23 16.16 12.52
N TYR A 8 38.65 15.80 11.31
CA TYR A 8 39.56 14.67 11.09
C TYR A 8 40.96 15.07 10.58
N GLY A 9 41.20 16.35 10.24
CA GLY A 9 42.47 16.82 9.76
C GLY A 9 42.94 16.21 8.42
N ARG A 10 42.05 15.49 7.70
CA ARG A 10 42.37 14.73 6.50
C ARG A 10 41.69 15.28 5.25
N LYS A 11 42.25 14.97 4.09
CA LYS A 11 41.56 15.18 2.82
C LYS A 11 40.38 14.24 2.73
N PHE A 12 39.30 14.74 2.19
CA PHE A 12 38.04 14.01 2.01
C PHE A 12 37.75 13.84 0.52
N ALA A 13 37.23 12.67 0.17
CA ALA A 13 36.61 12.43 -1.13
C ALA A 13 35.26 11.73 -0.90
N GLN A 14 34.26 12.20 -1.60
CA GLN A 14 32.92 11.59 -1.52
C GLN A 14 32.89 10.31 -2.37
N PHE A 15 32.39 9.24 -1.78
CA PHE A 15 32.10 8.01 -2.50
C PHE A 15 30.65 7.59 -2.22
N PRO A 16 29.88 7.22 -3.22
CA PRO A 16 30.25 7.26 -4.64
C PRO A 16 30.40 8.70 -5.15
N PRO A 17 31.14 8.89 -6.25
CA PRO A 17 31.18 10.20 -6.92
C PRO A 17 29.78 10.59 -7.39
N GLN A 18 29.55 11.89 -7.52
CA GLN A 18 28.29 12.38 -8.01
C GLN A 18 28.05 11.88 -9.45
N GLY A 19 26.87 11.27 -9.69
CA GLY A 19 26.50 10.80 -11.02
C GLY A 19 26.35 11.96 -12.00
N THR A 20 26.66 11.72 -13.27
CA THR A 20 26.51 12.70 -14.36
C THR A 20 25.12 12.62 -15.00
N CYS A 21 24.39 11.53 -14.78
CA CYS A 21 23.06 11.27 -15.29
C CYS A 21 22.13 10.82 -14.17
N ALA A 22 20.87 11.27 -14.19
CA ALA A 22 19.87 10.88 -13.21
C ALA A 22 19.44 9.41 -13.36
N ASP A 23 19.56 8.85 -14.55
CA ASP A 23 19.12 7.50 -14.89
C ASP A 23 20.21 6.42 -14.65
N ASP A 24 21.45 6.88 -14.44
CA ASP A 24 22.60 6.00 -14.21
C ASP A 24 23.50 6.58 -13.11
N SER A 25 23.51 5.93 -11.96
CA SER A 25 24.36 6.26 -10.82
C SER A 25 25.18 5.04 -10.40
N PHE A 26 26.17 5.24 -9.53
CA PHE A 26 27.06 4.15 -9.11
C PHE A 26 26.33 2.93 -8.54
N PHE A 27 25.24 3.13 -7.82
CA PHE A 27 24.47 2.05 -7.18
C PHE A 27 23.14 1.73 -7.86
N ALA A 28 22.68 2.52 -8.80
CA ALA A 28 21.35 2.35 -9.38
C ALA A 28 21.31 2.78 -10.84
N VAL A 29 20.71 1.94 -11.64
CA VAL A 29 20.41 2.20 -13.05
C VAL A 29 18.90 2.15 -13.23
N LYS A 30 18.36 3.02 -14.05
CA LYS A 30 16.94 3.04 -14.38
C LYS A 30 16.59 1.82 -15.22
N SER A 31 15.68 1.00 -14.71
CA SER A 31 15.12 -0.12 -15.47
C SER A 31 14.18 0.38 -16.57
N THR A 32 14.14 -0.33 -17.68
CA THR A 32 13.17 -0.06 -18.73
C THR A 32 11.79 -0.64 -18.35
N PRO A 33 10.68 -0.12 -18.92
CA PRO A 33 9.34 -0.65 -18.66
C PRO A 33 9.18 -2.14 -19.04
N GLU A 34 9.98 -2.61 -19.98
CA GLU A 34 10.01 -4.02 -20.43
C GLU A 34 10.67 -4.92 -19.39
N GLU A 35 11.65 -4.42 -18.65
CA GLU A 35 12.34 -5.17 -17.60
C GLU A 35 11.54 -5.23 -16.32
N ARG A 36 10.90 -4.10 -15.94
CA ARG A 36 10.09 -4.02 -14.73
C ARG A 36 8.89 -3.09 -14.93
N PRO A 37 7.72 -3.47 -14.41
CA PRO A 37 6.56 -2.59 -14.45
C PRO A 37 6.84 -1.28 -13.70
N ALA A 38 6.39 -0.18 -14.27
CA ALA A 38 6.54 1.15 -13.69
C ALA A 38 5.60 1.33 -12.48
N ARG A 39 6.01 2.18 -11.53
CA ARG A 39 5.12 2.66 -10.46
C ARG A 39 4.32 3.85 -10.96
N LEU A 40 3.02 3.81 -10.76
CA LEU A 40 2.14 4.95 -11.02
C LEU A 40 1.94 5.74 -9.73
N TYR A 41 2.35 7.00 -9.74
CA TYR A 41 2.10 7.95 -8.65
C TYR A 41 0.90 8.81 -9.00
N MET A 42 -0.12 8.78 -8.15
CA MET A 42 -1.37 9.50 -8.34
C MET A 42 -1.63 10.42 -7.16
N GLY A 43 -1.63 11.73 -7.38
CA GLY A 43 -2.03 12.71 -6.38
C GLY A 43 -3.56 12.88 -6.38
N VAL A 44 -4.18 12.77 -5.21
CA VAL A 44 -5.62 13.02 -5.06
C VAL A 44 -5.84 14.22 -4.16
N MET A 45 -6.41 15.28 -4.71
CA MET A 45 -6.77 16.48 -3.96
C MET A 45 -8.28 16.49 -3.69
N GLY A 46 -8.64 16.52 -2.41
CA GLY A 46 -10.04 16.60 -1.98
C GLY A 46 -10.54 18.04 -1.92
N VAL A 47 -10.77 18.67 -3.07
CA VAL A 47 -11.32 20.04 -3.11
C VAL A 47 -12.68 20.08 -2.43
N GLY A 48 -12.83 20.94 -1.41
CA GLY A 48 -14.08 21.06 -0.64
C GLY A 48 -14.41 19.90 0.29
N ALA A 49 -13.46 19.00 0.53
CA ALA A 49 -13.59 17.88 1.46
C ALA A 49 -12.45 17.86 2.48
N THR A 50 -12.68 17.28 3.66
CA THR A 50 -11.60 17.04 4.62
C THR A 50 -10.67 15.94 4.13
N PHE A 51 -9.45 15.89 4.69
CA PHE A 51 -8.51 14.79 4.41
C PHE A 51 -9.17 13.42 4.69
N THR A 52 -9.81 13.27 5.84
CA THR A 52 -10.54 12.06 6.23
C THR A 52 -11.59 11.65 5.20
N THR A 53 -12.44 12.58 4.76
CA THR A 53 -13.46 12.29 3.76
C THR A 53 -12.85 11.85 2.42
N THR A 54 -11.75 12.48 2.03
CA THR A 54 -11.02 12.13 0.81
C THR A 54 -10.42 10.74 0.92
N LEU A 55 -9.76 10.43 2.04
CA LEU A 55 -9.17 9.12 2.33
C LEU A 55 -10.23 8.01 2.27
N ILE A 56 -11.36 8.17 2.96
CA ILE A 56 -12.46 7.20 2.94
C ILE A 56 -12.94 6.93 1.51
N ARG A 57 -13.10 7.98 0.71
CA ARG A 57 -13.56 7.85 -0.68
C ARG A 57 -12.55 7.13 -1.57
N VAL A 58 -11.28 7.46 -1.44
CA VAL A 58 -10.19 6.84 -2.23
C VAL A 58 -10.04 5.37 -1.86
N TYR A 59 -10.01 5.07 -0.58
CA TYR A 59 -9.85 3.70 -0.10
C TYR A 59 -11.05 2.82 -0.47
N ALA A 60 -12.27 3.31 -0.28
CA ALA A 60 -13.46 2.58 -0.70
C ALA A 60 -13.49 2.35 -2.22
N ALA A 61 -13.09 3.34 -3.01
CA ALA A 61 -13.04 3.20 -4.46
C ALA A 61 -11.99 2.17 -4.91
N TRP A 62 -10.81 2.17 -4.29
CA TRP A 62 -9.75 1.20 -4.59
C TRP A 62 -10.17 -0.22 -4.26
N LEU A 63 -10.65 -0.44 -3.05
CA LEU A 63 -11.13 -1.74 -2.61
C LEU A 63 -12.33 -2.23 -3.45
N PHE A 64 -13.17 -1.33 -3.90
CA PHE A 64 -14.27 -1.65 -4.81
C PHE A 64 -13.75 -2.05 -6.19
N ALA A 65 -12.76 -1.31 -6.71
CA ALA A 65 -12.24 -1.51 -8.06
C ALA A 65 -11.63 -2.91 -8.25
N SER A 66 -10.85 -3.41 -7.28
CA SER A 66 -10.27 -4.76 -7.35
C SER A 66 -11.35 -5.84 -7.49
N ARG A 67 -12.45 -5.73 -6.75
CA ARG A 67 -13.60 -6.66 -6.82
C ARG A 67 -14.39 -6.50 -8.12
N TYR A 68 -14.51 -5.29 -8.60
CA TYR A 68 -15.14 -5.02 -9.90
C TYR A 68 -14.37 -5.65 -11.07
N LEU A 69 -13.04 -5.68 -10.99
CA LEU A 69 -12.20 -6.35 -12.00
C LEU A 69 -12.43 -7.86 -12.05
N ILE A 70 -12.74 -8.51 -10.92
CA ILE A 70 -13.14 -9.92 -10.90
C ILE A 70 -14.39 -10.14 -11.74
N ASP A 71 -15.40 -9.30 -11.54
CA ASP A 71 -16.68 -9.40 -12.30
C ASP A 71 -16.46 -9.18 -13.79
N LYS A 72 -15.47 -8.39 -14.19
CA LYS A 72 -15.11 -8.16 -15.57
C LYS A 72 -14.23 -9.24 -16.19
N GLY A 73 -13.90 -10.29 -15.44
CA GLY A 73 -13.16 -11.45 -15.93
C GLY A 73 -11.67 -11.22 -16.11
N TYR A 74 -11.10 -10.27 -15.39
CA TYR A 74 -9.64 -10.12 -15.37
C TYR A 74 -8.98 -11.31 -14.67
N SER A 75 -7.75 -11.64 -15.10
CA SER A 75 -7.00 -12.75 -14.52
C SER A 75 -6.59 -12.49 -13.06
N ASP A 76 -6.50 -13.56 -12.26
CA ASP A 76 -6.06 -13.48 -10.85
C ASP A 76 -4.73 -12.72 -10.71
N LYS A 77 -3.76 -12.97 -11.59
CA LYS A 77 -2.48 -12.26 -11.60
C LYS A 77 -2.63 -10.75 -11.81
N ALA A 78 -3.59 -10.31 -12.62
CA ALA A 78 -3.84 -8.89 -12.83
C ALA A 78 -4.52 -8.26 -11.60
N ILE A 79 -5.41 -8.99 -10.95
CA ILE A 79 -6.15 -8.56 -9.77
C ILE A 79 -5.24 -8.52 -8.55
N ASP A 80 -4.38 -9.53 -8.36
CA ASP A 80 -3.44 -9.66 -7.26
C ASP A 80 -2.57 -8.43 -7.09
N ASN A 81 -2.09 -7.84 -8.18
CA ASN A 81 -1.30 -6.61 -8.16
C ASN A 81 -2.00 -5.41 -7.49
N PHE A 82 -3.32 -5.44 -7.38
CA PHE A 82 -4.16 -4.36 -6.85
C PHE A 82 -5.03 -4.80 -5.67
N TRP A 83 -4.83 -6.01 -5.16
CA TRP A 83 -5.70 -6.58 -4.13
C TRP A 83 -5.51 -5.88 -2.79
N THR A 84 -4.32 -5.94 -2.25
CA THR A 84 -4.02 -5.40 -0.92
C THR A 84 -3.81 -3.90 -0.97
N LEU A 85 -4.62 -3.16 -0.25
CA LEU A 85 -4.45 -1.72 -0.04
C LEU A 85 -3.61 -1.47 1.20
N THR A 86 -2.44 -0.85 1.04
CA THR A 86 -1.59 -0.46 2.16
C THR A 86 -1.66 1.04 2.41
N GLY A 87 -2.11 1.42 3.60
CA GLY A 87 -2.15 2.81 4.07
C GLY A 87 -0.94 3.13 4.95
N TYR A 88 -0.14 4.13 4.58
CA TYR A 88 0.96 4.63 5.40
C TYR A 88 0.57 5.89 6.14
N PHE A 89 0.85 5.93 7.45
CA PHE A 89 0.52 7.05 8.33
C PHE A 89 1.77 7.58 9.04
N ASN A 90 1.83 8.90 9.18
CA ASN A 90 2.98 9.56 9.83
C ASN A 90 2.99 9.37 11.36
N SER A 91 1.86 9.06 11.95
CA SER A 91 1.74 8.85 13.39
C SER A 91 0.79 7.71 13.74
N ILE A 92 1.05 7.05 14.85
CA ILE A 92 0.18 6.00 15.41
C ILE A 92 -1.22 6.55 15.72
N ARG A 93 -1.35 7.84 16.05
CA ARG A 93 -2.64 8.47 16.31
C ARG A 93 -3.48 8.57 15.05
N GLU A 94 -2.88 8.98 13.93
CA GLU A 94 -3.56 9.02 12.63
C GLU A 94 -3.95 7.62 12.17
N LEU A 95 -3.06 6.66 12.37
CA LEU A 95 -3.31 5.26 12.06
C LEU A 95 -4.49 4.70 12.85
N GLY A 96 -4.56 4.93 14.17
CA GLY A 96 -5.68 4.49 14.99
C GLY A 96 -7.02 5.13 14.56
N GLY A 97 -7.00 6.41 14.14
CA GLY A 97 -8.17 7.05 13.54
C GLY A 97 -8.59 6.38 12.22
N ALA A 98 -7.61 6.04 11.37
CA ALA A 98 -7.87 5.35 10.11
C ALA A 98 -8.44 3.94 10.33
N GLN A 99 -7.97 3.22 11.34
CA GLN A 99 -8.48 1.89 11.69
C GLN A 99 -9.99 1.92 11.99
N THR A 100 -10.46 2.88 12.78
CA THR A 100 -11.89 3.07 13.03
C THR A 100 -12.65 3.35 11.74
N GLN A 101 -12.09 4.20 10.87
CA GLN A 101 -12.71 4.55 9.57
C GLN A 101 -12.79 3.35 8.62
N VAL A 102 -11.79 2.45 8.64
CA VAL A 102 -11.82 1.22 7.82
C VAL A 102 -13.02 0.35 8.20
N VAL A 103 -13.25 0.19 9.49
CA VAL A 103 -14.33 -0.69 9.98
C VAL A 103 -15.72 -0.14 9.62
N ASP A 104 -15.94 1.16 9.77
CA ASP A 104 -17.25 1.76 9.66
C ASP A 104 -17.48 2.55 8.36
N ASP A 105 -16.66 3.58 8.13
CA ASP A 105 -16.91 4.58 7.08
C ASP A 105 -16.58 4.08 5.68
N ILE A 106 -15.44 3.38 5.54
CA ILE A 106 -14.99 2.83 4.25
C ILE A 106 -15.96 1.75 3.81
N GLN A 107 -16.41 0.92 4.73
CA GLN A 107 -17.40 -0.12 4.45
C GLN A 107 -18.75 0.47 4.03
N SER A 108 -19.23 1.48 4.75
CA SER A 108 -20.46 2.19 4.40
C SER A 108 -20.35 2.84 3.01
N ARG A 109 -19.21 3.44 2.72
CA ARG A 109 -18.94 4.04 1.40
C ARG A 109 -18.85 3.01 0.29
N TYR A 110 -18.24 1.88 0.54
CA TYR A 110 -18.19 0.76 -0.39
C TYR A 110 -19.60 0.26 -0.72
N GLN A 111 -20.44 0.05 0.29
CA GLN A 111 -21.84 -0.36 0.09
C GLN A 111 -22.61 0.68 -0.73
N TYR A 112 -22.42 1.97 -0.45
CA TYR A 112 -23.00 3.03 -1.26
C TYR A 112 -22.59 2.97 -2.74
N LEU A 113 -21.31 2.68 -3.04
CA LEU A 113 -20.84 2.53 -4.43
C LEU A 113 -21.53 1.37 -5.11
N LYS A 114 -21.65 0.24 -4.43
CA LYS A 114 -22.38 -0.94 -4.91
C LYS A 114 -23.83 -0.59 -5.25
N ASP A 115 -24.58 -0.04 -4.28
CA ASP A 115 -26.02 0.12 -4.41
C ASP A 115 -26.43 1.25 -5.37
N LYS A 116 -25.66 2.33 -5.45
CA LYS A 116 -26.05 3.56 -6.14
C LYS A 116 -25.43 3.74 -7.52
N LYS A 117 -24.23 3.21 -7.75
CA LYS A 117 -23.50 3.43 -9.01
C LYS A 117 -23.31 2.17 -9.84
N PHE A 118 -23.33 1.02 -9.21
CA PHE A 118 -23.05 -0.24 -9.84
C PHE A 118 -24.07 -1.30 -9.41
N ALA A 119 -25.37 -0.95 -9.50
CA ALA A 119 -26.47 -1.82 -9.04
C ALA A 119 -26.51 -3.17 -9.78
N ASP A 120 -26.06 -3.20 -11.03
CA ASP A 120 -25.95 -4.42 -11.84
C ASP A 120 -24.75 -5.29 -11.45
N PHE A 121 -23.84 -4.74 -10.61
CA PHE A 121 -22.70 -5.43 -10.11
C PHE A 121 -23.04 -6.17 -8.81
N ASN A 122 -23.09 -7.48 -8.90
CA ASN A 122 -23.24 -8.34 -7.73
C ASN A 122 -21.89 -9.04 -7.45
N PRO A 123 -21.00 -8.43 -6.65
CA PRO A 123 -19.73 -9.04 -6.35
C PRO A 123 -19.98 -10.38 -5.67
N LYS A 124 -19.47 -11.45 -6.23
CA LYS A 124 -19.43 -12.75 -5.59
C LYS A 124 -18.42 -12.70 -4.43
N PHE A 125 -18.81 -12.02 -3.35
CA PHE A 125 -18.04 -12.09 -2.13
C PHE A 125 -18.20 -13.47 -1.52
N THR A 126 -17.12 -14.16 -1.41
CA THR A 126 -17.01 -15.34 -0.55
C THR A 126 -16.82 -14.86 0.89
N GLY A 127 -17.91 -14.45 1.54
CA GLY A 127 -17.86 -13.97 2.93
C GLY A 127 -18.84 -12.82 3.18
N ASN A 128 -19.16 -12.56 4.42
CA ASN A 128 -20.14 -11.60 4.91
C ASN A 128 -19.77 -10.13 4.64
N ASN A 129 -19.61 -9.68 3.41
CA ASN A 129 -19.47 -8.25 3.03
C ASN A 129 -18.52 -7.39 3.92
N LYS A 130 -17.67 -8.00 4.73
CA LYS A 130 -16.71 -7.33 5.60
C LYS A 130 -15.32 -7.55 5.06
N TYR A 131 -14.48 -6.51 5.15
CA TYR A 131 -13.03 -6.66 5.00
C TYR A 131 -12.54 -7.41 6.24
N GLU A 132 -12.42 -8.74 6.14
CA GLU A 132 -12.14 -9.61 7.29
C GLU A 132 -10.66 -9.67 7.60
N TYR A 133 -9.82 -9.34 6.61
CA TYR A 133 -8.37 -9.52 6.70
C TYR A 133 -7.67 -8.18 6.64
N SER A 134 -7.60 -7.52 7.79
CA SER A 134 -6.80 -6.31 7.99
C SER A 134 -5.74 -6.51 9.07
N GLU A 135 -4.56 -5.95 8.87
CA GLU A 135 -3.48 -6.00 9.84
C GLU A 135 -2.87 -4.62 10.06
N GLU A 136 -2.32 -4.41 11.25
CA GLU A 136 -1.63 -3.19 11.63
C GLU A 136 -0.11 -3.46 11.74
N LEU A 137 0.69 -2.73 10.97
CA LEU A 137 2.14 -2.80 11.02
C LEU A 137 2.71 -1.53 11.68
N THR A 138 3.01 -1.61 12.96
CA THR A 138 3.49 -0.46 13.73
C THR A 138 4.67 -0.83 14.61
N SER A 139 5.34 0.21 15.13
CA SER A 139 6.43 0.05 16.11
C SER A 139 6.02 -0.59 17.45
N ARG A 140 4.74 -0.87 17.65
CA ARG A 140 4.26 -1.62 18.82
C ARG A 140 4.48 -3.12 18.68
N MET A 141 4.65 -3.59 17.46
CA MET A 141 4.95 -5.00 17.17
C MET A 141 6.42 -5.29 17.37
N THR A 142 6.74 -6.52 17.70
CA THR A 142 8.12 -7.00 17.72
C THR A 142 8.62 -7.21 16.29
N ASN A 143 9.95 -7.15 16.11
CA ASN A 143 10.56 -7.42 14.79
C ASN A 143 10.18 -8.80 14.24
N ASP A 144 10.09 -9.81 15.11
CA ASP A 144 9.71 -11.16 14.71
C ASP A 144 8.28 -11.22 14.17
N GLN A 145 7.33 -10.51 14.82
CA GLN A 145 5.94 -10.43 14.35
C GLN A 145 5.85 -9.71 13.00
N ILE A 146 6.56 -8.59 12.85
CA ILE A 146 6.60 -7.84 11.59
C ILE A 146 7.20 -8.71 10.49
N SER A 147 8.32 -9.39 10.78
CA SER A 147 9.00 -10.26 9.83
C SER A 147 8.10 -11.42 9.41
N ASP A 148 7.39 -12.05 10.33
CA ASP A 148 6.44 -13.12 10.02
C ASP A 148 5.33 -12.64 9.09
N ILE A 149 4.70 -11.52 9.38
CA ILE A 149 3.66 -10.96 8.52
C ILE A 149 4.21 -10.67 7.11
N ILE A 150 5.39 -10.04 7.00
CA ILE A 150 5.98 -9.68 5.71
C ILE A 150 6.42 -10.93 4.93
N GLN A 151 7.00 -11.92 5.60
CA GLN A 151 7.58 -13.08 4.94
C GLN A 151 6.55 -14.17 4.60
N THR A 152 5.47 -14.26 5.35
CA THR A 152 4.44 -15.29 5.20
C THR A 152 3.14 -14.71 4.67
N ARG A 153 2.48 -13.88 5.45
CA ARG A 153 1.12 -13.41 5.20
C ARG A 153 0.98 -12.46 4.01
N LEU A 154 1.93 -11.53 3.83
CA LEU A 154 1.94 -10.59 2.69
C LEU A 154 2.32 -11.24 1.37
N LYS A 155 2.85 -12.45 1.39
CA LYS A 155 3.18 -13.20 0.17
C LYS A 155 2.03 -14.05 -0.34
N VAL A 156 0.92 -14.14 0.41
CA VAL A 156 -0.27 -14.88 -0.02
C VAL A 156 -0.90 -14.13 -1.21
N PRO A 157 -0.89 -14.70 -2.42
CA PRO A 157 -1.47 -14.07 -3.58
C PRO A 157 -2.99 -14.18 -3.58
N TYR A 158 -3.65 -13.23 -4.23
CA TYR A 158 -5.06 -13.39 -4.54
C TYR A 158 -5.26 -14.52 -5.55
N THR A 159 -6.20 -15.39 -5.27
CA THR A 159 -6.67 -16.45 -6.19
C THR A 159 -8.19 -16.57 -6.11
N SER A 160 -8.81 -16.81 -7.27
CA SER A 160 -10.25 -17.11 -7.36
C SER A 160 -10.59 -18.50 -6.83
N GLU A 161 -9.61 -19.38 -6.72
CA GLU A 161 -9.75 -20.69 -6.09
C GLU A 161 -9.71 -20.55 -4.57
N LYS A 162 -10.61 -21.26 -3.87
CA LYS A 162 -10.62 -21.24 -2.41
C LYS A 162 -9.41 -22.00 -1.87
N GLY A 163 -8.44 -21.24 -1.35
CA GLY A 163 -7.33 -21.74 -0.57
C GLY A 163 -7.60 -21.67 0.95
N GLU A 164 -6.74 -22.28 1.75
CA GLU A 164 -6.76 -22.12 3.21
C GLU A 164 -6.27 -20.72 3.61
N ASP A 165 -5.33 -20.17 2.85
CA ASP A 165 -4.78 -18.84 3.08
C ASP A 165 -5.49 -17.78 2.22
N VAL A 166 -5.87 -16.68 2.87
CA VAL A 166 -6.55 -15.55 2.24
C VAL A 166 -5.64 -14.32 2.34
N PRO A 167 -5.42 -13.59 1.22
CA PRO A 167 -4.60 -12.38 1.23
C PRO A 167 -5.27 -11.27 2.05
N PHE A 168 -4.47 -10.37 2.60
CA PHE A 168 -4.99 -9.18 3.27
C PHE A 168 -5.72 -8.27 2.29
N ASP A 169 -6.88 -7.80 2.68
CA ASP A 169 -7.60 -6.74 1.96
C ASP A 169 -6.97 -5.39 2.22
N PHE A 170 -6.54 -5.15 3.46
CA PHE A 170 -6.10 -3.86 3.94
C PHE A 170 -4.98 -3.97 4.98
N ILE A 171 -3.99 -3.10 4.86
CA ILE A 171 -2.90 -2.98 5.82
C ILE A 171 -2.73 -1.52 6.22
N LEU A 172 -2.65 -1.28 7.51
CA LEU A 172 -2.31 0.01 8.08
C LEU A 172 -0.89 -0.03 8.61
N ALA A 173 -0.02 0.79 8.07
CA ALA A 173 1.38 0.83 8.45
C ALA A 173 1.82 2.21 8.91
N SER A 174 2.69 2.26 9.91
CA SER A 174 3.40 3.49 10.22
C SER A 174 4.54 3.74 9.23
N ASN A 175 4.94 4.99 9.04
CA ASN A 175 6.03 5.38 8.15
C ASN A 175 7.37 4.67 8.45
N MET A 176 7.57 4.15 9.65
CA MET A 176 8.77 3.37 9.98
C MET A 176 8.91 2.13 9.11
N ILE A 177 7.78 1.52 8.73
CA ILE A 177 7.76 0.35 7.85
C ILE A 177 8.16 0.73 6.41
N SER A 178 7.86 1.96 5.97
CA SER A 178 8.22 2.44 4.62
C SER A 178 9.71 2.72 4.43
N VAL A 179 10.45 2.92 5.51
CA VAL A 179 11.88 3.29 5.47
C VAL A 179 12.81 2.07 5.44
N GLY A 180 12.27 0.91 5.66
CA GLY A 180 12.96 -0.38 5.60
C GLY A 180 12.79 -1.15 6.90
N VAL A 181 12.04 -2.21 6.81
CA VAL A 181 12.14 -3.36 7.70
C VAL A 181 12.79 -4.43 6.83
N ASP A 182 14.09 -4.64 7.09
CA ASP A 182 14.85 -5.73 6.47
C ASP A 182 14.48 -7.07 7.10
#